data_9473361f96164fa9fda6cd6a2dbed4eb
#
_entry.id   9473361f96164fa9fda6cd6a2dbed4eb
#
_cell.length_a   1.000
_cell.length_b   1.000
_cell.length_c   1.000
_cell.angle_alpha   90.00
_cell.angle_beta   90.00
_cell.angle_gamma   90.00
#
_symmetry.space_group_name_H-M   'P 1'
#
loop_
_entity.id
_entity.type
_entity.pdbx_description
1 polymer ?
#
loop_
_entity_poly.entity_id
_entity_poly.type
_entity_poly.pdbx_seq_one_letter_code
_entity_poly.pdbx_strand_id
1 'polypeptide(L)'
;MLPNLLKATLLFFTLATFSACEEESIASTPNTGEQEYFPLSIGQTKTYEVDSILLLQEVSGTVYDTARLTVQEILQDTFIAADGRLWYRGERYEKDRDAPDSEYRITRTFTVSTDAQVALRSENNLSFTKLVFPARTGERWDGNGDFDEFRQFAVGGEFLDIYAGWETFYQTVDSTADDRRFLRVEQAQVDNVIDLRQAYEVYETGVGLVEKFLDARHTQCQVCCGGDTAPCIDLPWDEKAEKGFILRQRLIE
;
A
#
# COMPACT_ATOMS: atom_id res chain seq x y z
N MET A 1 17.47 44.25 81.77
CA MET A 1 17.72 45.03 80.59
C MET A 1 18.05 44.10 79.46
N LEU A 2 17.04 43.60 78.77
CA LEU A 2 17.15 42.68 77.62
C LEU A 2 16.62 43.38 76.40
N PRO A 3 17.22 43.24 75.24
CA PRO A 3 16.56 43.49 73.97
C PRO A 3 16.02 42.25 73.30
N ASN A 4 14.85 42.38 72.76
CA ASN A 4 14.07 41.38 72.07
C ASN A 4 14.71 40.95 70.76
N LEU A 5 14.86 39.67 70.62
CA LEU A 5 15.25 39.01 69.33
C LEU A 5 14.00 38.74 68.48
N LEU A 6 13.87 39.51 67.41
CA LEU A 6 12.81 39.34 66.39
C LEU A 6 13.19 38.16 65.45
N LYS A 7 12.50 37.06 65.56
CA LYS A 7 12.64 35.92 64.61
C LYS A 7 11.82 36.22 63.36
N ALA A 8 12.49 36.59 62.29
CA ALA A 8 11.90 36.64 60.95
C ALA A 8 11.91 35.24 60.34
N THR A 9 10.73 34.65 60.24
CA THR A 9 10.53 33.39 59.53
C THR A 9 10.32 33.68 58.05
N LEU A 10 11.33 33.37 57.26
CA LEU A 10 11.27 33.52 55.79
C LEU A 10 10.53 32.31 55.21
N LEU A 11 9.28 32.52 54.79
CA LEU A 11 8.46 31.50 54.14
C LEU A 11 8.89 31.40 52.66
N PHE A 12 9.63 30.37 52.30
CA PHE A 12 10.05 30.09 50.95
C PHE A 12 8.85 29.47 50.19
N PHE A 13 8.17 30.27 49.37
CA PHE A 13 7.13 29.84 48.49
C PHE A 13 7.78 29.27 47.21
N THR A 14 7.97 27.95 47.14
CA THR A 14 8.42 27.27 45.93
C THR A 14 7.28 27.25 44.94
N LEU A 15 7.34 28.11 43.93
CA LEU A 15 6.47 28.09 42.76
C LEU A 15 6.89 26.90 41.89
N ALA A 16 6.16 25.79 42.00
CA ALA A 16 6.27 24.67 41.09
C ALA A 16 5.66 25.09 39.74
N THR A 17 6.49 25.47 38.79
CA THR A 17 6.09 25.66 37.40
C THR A 17 5.85 24.29 36.81
N PHE A 18 4.59 23.88 36.68
CA PHE A 18 4.20 22.78 35.80
C PHE A 18 4.45 23.21 34.37
N SER A 19 5.55 22.78 33.78
CA SER A 19 5.71 22.76 32.31
C SER A 19 4.71 21.74 31.80
N ALA A 20 3.52 22.23 31.42
CA ALA A 20 2.66 21.45 30.55
C ALA A 20 3.43 21.28 29.22
N CYS A 21 3.80 20.05 28.87
CA CYS A 21 4.10 19.73 27.48
C CYS A 21 2.79 19.98 26.71
N GLU A 22 2.69 21.12 26.04
CA GLU A 22 1.75 21.25 24.93
C GLU A 22 2.23 20.24 23.88
N GLU A 23 1.45 19.19 23.65
CA GLU A 23 1.54 18.44 22.43
C GLU A 23 1.29 19.45 21.29
N GLU A 24 2.37 19.88 20.64
CA GLU A 24 2.24 20.58 19.35
C GLU A 24 1.49 19.63 18.42
N SER A 25 0.20 19.90 18.22
CA SER A 25 -0.53 19.29 17.13
C SER A 25 0.14 19.78 15.84
N ILE A 26 0.94 18.92 15.23
CA ILE A 26 1.56 19.19 13.94
C ILE A 26 0.39 19.38 12.96
N ALA A 27 0.12 20.63 12.60
CA ALA A 27 -0.87 20.97 11.61
C ALA A 27 -0.53 20.20 10.33
N SER A 28 -1.46 19.39 9.84
CA SER A 28 -1.33 18.71 8.56
C SER A 28 -0.95 19.75 7.50
N THR A 29 0.14 19.53 6.79
CA THR A 29 0.56 20.41 5.69
C THR A 29 -0.62 20.58 4.73
N PRO A 30 -1.00 21.82 4.34
CA PRO A 30 -2.12 21.99 3.41
C PRO A 30 -1.84 21.20 2.15
N ASN A 31 -2.76 20.32 1.77
CA ASN A 31 -2.72 19.60 0.51
C ASN A 31 -2.73 20.64 -0.62
N THR A 32 -1.59 20.90 -1.23
CA THR A 32 -1.53 21.68 -2.47
C THR A 32 -2.02 20.77 -3.58
N GLY A 33 -3.02 21.17 -4.36
CA GLY A 33 -3.86 20.44 -5.32
C GLY A 33 -3.36 19.16 -6.03
N GLU A 34 -2.06 18.89 -6.01
CA GLU A 34 -1.47 17.68 -6.60
C GLU A 34 -1.34 16.52 -5.60
N GLN A 35 -1.18 16.82 -4.32
CA GLN A 35 -1.18 15.82 -3.24
C GLN A 35 -2.60 15.26 -2.97
N GLU A 36 -3.63 15.86 -3.57
CA GLU A 36 -5.01 15.41 -3.46
C GLU A 36 -5.23 13.97 -3.98
N TYR A 37 -4.33 13.44 -4.82
CA TYR A 37 -4.35 12.03 -5.20
C TYR A 37 -3.95 11.07 -4.07
N PHE A 38 -3.32 11.59 -3.00
CA PHE A 38 -2.90 10.78 -1.86
C PHE A 38 -3.23 11.48 -0.53
N PRO A 39 -4.54 11.73 -0.26
CA PRO A 39 -4.97 12.42 0.96
C PRO A 39 -4.71 11.55 2.18
N LEU A 40 -4.12 12.14 3.23
CA LEU A 40 -3.81 11.48 4.49
C LEU A 40 -4.37 12.27 5.65
N SER A 41 -5.14 11.62 6.53
CA SER A 41 -5.61 12.19 7.79
C SER A 41 -5.80 11.09 8.85
N ILE A 42 -5.53 11.42 10.12
CA ILE A 42 -5.78 10.50 11.23
C ILE A 42 -7.28 10.19 11.30
N GLY A 43 -7.61 8.91 11.53
CA GLY A 43 -8.98 8.41 11.55
C GLY A 43 -9.57 8.15 10.16
N GLN A 44 -8.85 8.48 9.07
CA GLN A 44 -9.30 8.13 7.73
C GLN A 44 -9.45 6.63 7.61
N THR A 45 -10.63 6.20 7.18
CA THR A 45 -10.96 4.79 6.90
C THR A 45 -11.31 4.65 5.43
N LYS A 46 -10.77 3.62 4.81
CA LYS A 46 -11.11 3.21 3.44
C LYS A 46 -11.52 1.76 3.45
N THR A 47 -12.65 1.45 2.85
CA THR A 47 -13.18 0.09 2.74
C THR A 47 -13.09 -0.38 1.30
N TYR A 48 -12.51 -1.57 1.10
CA TYR A 48 -12.29 -2.16 -0.21
C TYR A 48 -12.95 -3.54 -0.30
N GLU A 49 -13.44 -3.87 -1.48
CA GLU A 49 -13.60 -5.26 -1.90
C GLU A 49 -12.30 -5.76 -2.51
N VAL A 50 -11.87 -6.94 -2.06
CA VAL A 50 -10.66 -7.60 -2.55
C VAL A 50 -11.01 -9.02 -2.98
N ASP A 51 -10.75 -9.31 -4.25
CA ASP A 51 -10.83 -10.66 -4.81
C ASP A 51 -9.41 -11.11 -5.16
N SER A 52 -9.02 -12.30 -4.76
CA SER A 52 -7.71 -12.87 -5.10
C SER A 52 -7.82 -14.33 -5.53
N ILE A 53 -6.90 -14.72 -6.40
CA ILE A 53 -6.76 -16.10 -6.90
C ILE A 53 -5.29 -16.45 -6.76
N LEU A 54 -4.99 -17.49 -6.00
CA LEU A 54 -3.68 -18.12 -5.95
C LEU A 54 -3.69 -19.35 -6.85
N LEU A 55 -2.73 -19.41 -7.77
CA LEU A 55 -2.53 -20.55 -8.66
C LEU A 55 -1.39 -21.39 -8.10
N LEU A 56 -1.68 -22.67 -7.86
CA LEU A 56 -0.76 -23.65 -7.28
C LEU A 56 -0.52 -24.78 -8.26
N GLN A 57 0.74 -25.11 -8.50
CA GLN A 57 1.08 -26.27 -9.32
C GLN A 57 1.04 -27.53 -8.47
N GLU A 58 0.19 -28.48 -8.85
CA GLU A 58 0.13 -29.82 -8.27
C GLU A 58 0.43 -30.90 -9.32
N VAL A 59 0.60 -32.14 -8.86
CA VAL A 59 0.87 -33.28 -9.73
C VAL A 59 -0.25 -33.51 -10.75
N SER A 60 -1.49 -33.14 -10.40
CA SER A 60 -2.70 -33.32 -11.24
C SER A 60 -2.97 -32.13 -12.18
N GLY A 61 -2.19 -31.07 -12.11
CA GLY A 61 -2.40 -29.83 -12.86
C GLY A 61 -2.38 -28.58 -11.96
N THR A 62 -2.91 -27.49 -12.46
CA THR A 62 -3.01 -26.23 -11.70
C THR A 62 -4.29 -26.21 -10.87
N VAL A 63 -4.15 -25.92 -9.57
CA VAL A 63 -5.26 -25.73 -8.62
C VAL A 63 -5.41 -24.24 -8.30
N TYR A 64 -6.64 -23.81 -8.11
CA TYR A 64 -6.98 -22.41 -7.83
C TYR A 64 -7.53 -22.27 -6.41
N ASP A 65 -6.86 -21.49 -5.59
CA ASP A 65 -7.38 -21.07 -4.28
C ASP A 65 -7.86 -19.62 -4.36
N THR A 66 -9.11 -19.38 -4.03
CA THR A 66 -9.77 -18.09 -4.18
C THR A 66 -10.15 -17.51 -2.84
N ALA A 67 -9.92 -16.22 -2.65
CA ALA A 67 -10.39 -15.49 -1.48
C ALA A 67 -11.16 -14.23 -1.89
N ARG A 68 -12.28 -13.96 -1.18
CA ARG A 68 -13.11 -12.78 -1.36
C ARG A 68 -13.23 -12.07 -0.03
N LEU A 69 -12.60 -10.91 0.09
CA LEU A 69 -12.46 -10.20 1.34
C LEU A 69 -13.10 -8.83 1.29
N THR A 70 -13.63 -8.38 2.42
CA THR A 70 -13.82 -6.96 2.70
C THR A 70 -12.64 -6.50 3.55
N VAL A 71 -11.98 -5.44 3.11
CA VAL A 71 -10.77 -4.92 3.72
C VAL A 71 -10.99 -3.50 4.18
N GLN A 72 -10.61 -3.19 5.42
CA GLN A 72 -10.56 -1.82 5.92
C GLN A 72 -9.11 -1.42 6.20
N GLU A 73 -8.72 -0.25 5.70
CA GLU A 73 -7.47 0.42 6.05
C GLU A 73 -7.78 1.68 6.86
N ILE A 74 -7.21 1.78 8.06
CA ILE A 74 -7.47 2.86 9.00
C ILE A 74 -6.15 3.52 9.38
N LEU A 75 -6.02 4.85 9.19
CA LEU A 75 -4.87 5.61 9.66
C LEU A 75 -5.04 5.95 11.14
N GLN A 76 -4.20 5.36 12.00
CA GLN A 76 -4.36 5.42 13.45
C GLN A 76 -3.66 6.62 14.08
N ASP A 77 -2.40 6.86 13.72
CA ASP A 77 -1.57 7.90 14.32
C ASP A 77 -0.46 8.37 13.36
N THR A 78 0.36 9.30 13.81
CA THR A 78 1.49 9.83 13.07
C THR A 78 2.77 9.81 13.91
N PHE A 79 3.92 9.81 13.22
CA PHE A 79 5.23 9.97 13.82
C PHE A 79 6.18 10.70 12.87
N ILE A 80 7.20 11.31 13.41
CA ILE A 80 8.29 11.91 12.63
C ILE A 80 9.43 10.88 12.56
N ALA A 81 9.84 10.53 11.34
CA ALA A 81 10.98 9.66 11.12
C ALA A 81 12.31 10.40 11.32
N ALA A 82 13.43 9.68 11.34
CA ALA A 82 14.76 10.24 11.56
C ALA A 82 15.20 11.25 10.49
N ASP A 83 14.65 11.17 9.29
CA ASP A 83 14.84 12.11 8.18
C ASP A 83 13.98 13.39 8.29
N GLY A 84 13.15 13.52 9.35
CA GLY A 84 12.24 14.65 9.57
C GLY A 84 10.91 14.53 8.82
N ARG A 85 10.65 13.46 8.08
CA ARG A 85 9.42 13.22 7.34
C ARG A 85 8.27 12.79 8.26
N LEU A 86 7.08 13.37 8.05
CA LEU A 86 5.85 12.95 8.72
C LEU A 86 5.32 11.65 8.08
N TRP A 87 5.13 10.63 8.89
CA TRP A 87 4.52 9.37 8.51
C TRP A 87 3.22 9.14 9.25
N TYR A 88 2.27 8.51 8.58
CA TYR A 88 1.04 7.99 9.14
C TYR A 88 1.18 6.48 9.29
N ARG A 89 0.84 5.94 10.45
CA ARG A 89 0.74 4.51 10.68
C ARG A 89 -0.69 4.07 10.47
N GLY A 90 -0.87 3.03 9.65
CA GLY A 90 -2.16 2.44 9.36
C GLY A 90 -2.22 0.98 9.74
N GLU A 91 -3.44 0.52 9.96
CA GLU A 91 -3.79 -0.86 10.22
C GLU A 91 -4.74 -1.35 9.13
N ARG A 92 -4.51 -2.59 8.70
CA ARG A 92 -5.37 -3.27 7.74
C ARG A 92 -6.10 -4.39 8.42
N TYR A 93 -7.42 -4.35 8.30
CA TYR A 93 -8.37 -5.32 8.81
C TYR A 93 -9.02 -6.05 7.64
N GLU A 94 -9.22 -7.35 7.78
CA GLU A 94 -9.84 -8.18 6.76
C GLU A 94 -10.94 -9.04 7.37
N LYS A 95 -12.02 -9.23 6.61
CA LYS A 95 -13.05 -10.24 6.89
C LYS A 95 -13.42 -10.97 5.61
N ASP A 96 -13.77 -12.23 5.76
CA ASP A 96 -14.27 -13.05 4.66
C ASP A 96 -15.66 -12.55 4.22
N ARG A 97 -15.82 -12.26 2.93
CA ARG A 97 -17.07 -11.77 2.35
C ARG A 97 -18.08 -12.90 2.14
N ASP A 98 -17.60 -14.12 1.96
CA ASP A 98 -18.43 -15.31 1.75
C ASP A 98 -18.88 -15.97 3.08
N ALA A 99 -18.35 -15.52 4.22
CA ALA A 99 -18.73 -15.94 5.56
C ALA A 99 -19.47 -14.80 6.30
N PRO A 100 -20.82 -14.78 6.31
CA PRO A 100 -21.61 -13.66 6.86
C PRO A 100 -21.28 -13.31 8.32
N ASP A 101 -20.91 -14.31 9.14
CA ASP A 101 -20.56 -14.16 10.55
C ASP A 101 -19.08 -13.84 10.78
N SER A 102 -18.32 -13.62 9.70
CA SER A 102 -16.90 -13.26 9.77
C SER A 102 -16.72 -11.87 10.38
N GLU A 103 -15.81 -11.78 11.34
CA GLU A 103 -15.42 -10.53 11.97
C GLU A 103 -14.14 -9.98 11.34
N TYR A 104 -13.97 -8.66 11.40
CA TYR A 104 -12.73 -8.01 11.00
C TYR A 104 -11.58 -8.44 11.91
N ARG A 105 -10.47 -8.85 11.31
CA ARG A 105 -9.23 -9.18 12.00
C ARG A 105 -8.10 -8.34 11.44
N ILE A 106 -7.25 -7.82 12.32
CA ILE A 106 -6.03 -7.15 11.90
C ILE A 106 -5.10 -8.16 11.25
N THR A 107 -4.66 -7.86 10.04
CA THR A 107 -3.78 -8.75 9.25
C THR A 107 -2.40 -8.15 9.05
N ARG A 108 -2.29 -6.82 9.00
CA ARG A 108 -1.01 -6.13 8.87
C ARG A 108 -1.07 -4.68 9.30
N THR A 109 0.10 -4.12 9.52
CA THR A 109 0.31 -2.68 9.66
C THR A 109 1.07 -2.15 8.44
N PHE A 110 0.89 -0.87 8.15
CA PHE A 110 1.61 -0.18 7.09
C PHE A 110 1.91 1.26 7.52
N THR A 111 2.81 1.91 6.81
CA THR A 111 3.05 3.34 6.96
C THR A 111 2.94 4.04 5.62
N VAL A 112 2.43 5.27 5.64
CA VAL A 112 2.31 6.12 4.45
C VAL A 112 2.78 7.51 4.75
N SER A 113 3.34 8.16 3.74
CA SER A 113 3.79 9.55 3.81
C SER A 113 3.57 10.23 2.48
N THR A 114 3.35 11.52 2.49
CA THR A 114 3.31 12.33 1.27
C THR A 114 3.95 13.68 1.53
N ASP A 115 4.66 14.19 0.53
CA ASP A 115 5.19 15.56 0.50
C ASP A 115 4.95 16.18 -0.90
N ALA A 116 5.59 17.31 -1.19
CA ALA A 116 5.44 18.00 -2.47
C ALA A 116 6.01 17.23 -3.68
N GLN A 117 6.78 16.17 -3.45
CA GLN A 117 7.50 15.44 -4.50
C GLN A 117 7.01 14.01 -4.66
N VAL A 118 6.68 13.32 -3.56
CA VAL A 118 6.37 11.88 -3.59
C VAL A 118 5.28 11.48 -2.60
N ALA A 119 4.59 10.40 -2.91
CA ALA A 119 3.78 9.62 -1.98
C ALA A 119 4.43 8.25 -1.78
N LEU A 120 4.64 7.89 -0.53
CA LEU A 120 5.34 6.67 -0.11
C LEU A 120 4.40 5.74 0.66
N ARG A 121 4.59 4.44 0.49
CA ARG A 121 3.95 3.41 1.31
C ARG A 121 4.97 2.34 1.67
N SER A 122 5.03 1.99 2.94
CA SER A 122 5.82 0.85 3.41
C SER A 122 4.90 -0.17 4.06
N GLU A 123 4.99 -1.41 3.62
CA GLU A 123 4.27 -2.57 4.17
C GLU A 123 5.11 -3.84 3.99
N ASN A 124 5.04 -4.77 4.96
CA ASN A 124 5.80 -6.04 4.92
C ASN A 124 7.33 -5.85 4.73
N ASN A 125 7.90 -4.78 5.29
CA ASN A 125 9.29 -4.36 5.11
C ASN A 125 9.67 -4.04 3.65
N LEU A 126 8.71 -3.66 2.84
CA LEU A 126 8.91 -3.15 1.49
C LEU A 126 8.49 -1.69 1.46
N SER A 127 9.32 -0.85 0.85
CA SER A 127 9.01 0.57 0.64
C SER A 127 8.76 0.84 -0.84
N PHE A 128 7.63 1.49 -1.12
CA PHE A 128 7.22 1.84 -2.48
C PHE A 128 7.09 3.35 -2.62
N THR A 129 7.65 3.91 -3.68
CA THR A 129 7.27 5.23 -4.17
C THR A 129 6.02 5.07 -5.03
N LYS A 130 4.85 5.36 -4.43
CA LYS A 130 3.55 5.14 -5.07
C LYS A 130 3.23 6.17 -6.13
N LEU A 131 3.51 7.44 -5.86
CA LEU A 131 3.27 8.57 -6.76
C LEU A 131 4.48 9.50 -6.75
N VAL A 132 4.70 10.18 -7.87
CA VAL A 132 5.60 11.33 -7.97
C VAL A 132 4.81 12.56 -8.39
N PHE A 133 5.20 13.72 -7.89
CA PHE A 133 4.55 14.99 -8.16
C PHE A 133 5.51 15.97 -8.84
N PRO A 134 5.01 16.83 -9.74
CA PRO A 134 3.62 16.98 -10.14
C PRO A 134 3.09 15.80 -10.93
N ALA A 135 1.78 15.47 -10.76
CA ALA A 135 1.13 14.40 -11.47
C ALA A 135 0.99 14.74 -12.97
N ARG A 136 1.77 14.08 -13.83
CA ARG A 136 1.80 14.31 -15.29
C ARG A 136 1.77 13.00 -16.04
N THR A 137 1.01 12.98 -17.13
CA THR A 137 1.06 11.85 -18.07
C THR A 137 2.46 11.72 -18.66
N GLY A 138 3.00 10.51 -18.63
CA GLY A 138 4.33 10.19 -19.14
C GLY A 138 5.46 10.22 -18.12
N GLU A 139 5.19 10.66 -16.88
CA GLU A 139 6.18 10.62 -15.79
C GLU A 139 6.54 9.18 -15.44
N ARG A 140 7.83 8.92 -15.20
CA ARG A 140 8.37 7.59 -14.91
C ARG A 140 9.32 7.64 -13.72
N TRP A 141 9.29 6.60 -12.89
CA TRP A 141 10.20 6.46 -11.74
C TRP A 141 10.41 4.99 -11.38
N ASP A 142 11.45 4.73 -10.60
CA ASP A 142 11.64 3.47 -9.92
C ASP A 142 10.76 3.45 -8.66
N GLY A 143 9.69 2.69 -8.70
CA GLY A 143 8.71 2.64 -7.60
C GLY A 143 9.08 1.68 -6.47
N ASN A 144 10.06 0.82 -6.68
CA ASN A 144 10.53 -0.24 -5.77
C ASN A 144 12.05 -0.26 -5.55
N GLY A 145 12.72 0.85 -5.80
CA GLY A 145 14.19 0.97 -5.69
C GLY A 145 14.78 0.63 -4.33
N ASP A 146 13.95 0.50 -3.29
CA ASP A 146 14.39 0.16 -1.94
C ASP A 146 14.45 -1.36 -1.68
N PHE A 147 14.06 -2.22 -2.62
CA PHE A 147 14.10 -3.67 -2.45
C PHE A 147 14.38 -4.41 -3.77
N ASP A 148 14.84 -5.67 -3.64
CA ASP A 148 15.07 -6.57 -4.76
C ASP A 148 13.75 -7.11 -5.30
N GLU A 149 13.36 -6.74 -6.52
CA GLU A 149 12.13 -7.16 -7.20
C GLU A 149 12.06 -8.66 -7.49
N PHE A 150 13.22 -9.33 -7.60
CA PHE A 150 13.30 -10.78 -7.80
C PHE A 150 13.17 -11.58 -6.50
N ARG A 151 13.03 -10.91 -5.38
CA ARG A 151 12.80 -11.56 -4.10
C ARG A 151 11.44 -12.24 -4.09
N GLN A 152 11.42 -13.48 -3.60
CA GLN A 152 10.18 -14.23 -3.40
C GLN A 152 9.47 -13.81 -2.12
N PHE A 153 8.14 -13.72 -2.20
CA PHE A 153 7.26 -13.40 -1.09
C PHE A 153 6.27 -14.53 -0.84
N ALA A 154 5.96 -14.79 0.41
CA ALA A 154 4.95 -15.76 0.78
C ALA A 154 3.54 -15.19 0.49
N VAL A 155 2.80 -15.85 -0.39
CA VAL A 155 1.41 -15.55 -0.74
C VAL A 155 0.62 -16.83 -0.57
N GLY A 156 -0.32 -16.87 0.38
CA GLY A 156 -1.10 -18.08 0.67
C GLY A 156 -0.28 -19.32 1.06
N GLY A 157 0.95 -19.11 1.55
CA GLY A 157 1.89 -20.20 1.88
C GLY A 157 2.89 -20.56 0.78
N GLU A 158 2.68 -20.05 -0.44
CA GLU A 158 3.57 -20.25 -1.58
C GLU A 158 4.56 -19.10 -1.73
N PHE A 159 5.77 -19.40 -2.21
CA PHE A 159 6.80 -18.40 -2.49
C PHE A 159 6.74 -17.97 -3.96
N LEU A 160 6.35 -16.72 -4.20
CA LEU A 160 6.16 -16.14 -5.53
C LEU A 160 7.00 -14.86 -5.69
N ASP A 161 7.52 -14.65 -6.87
CA ASP A 161 8.24 -13.45 -7.31
C ASP A 161 7.27 -12.40 -7.90
N ILE A 162 6.25 -12.04 -7.13
CA ILE A 162 5.12 -11.22 -7.60
C ILE A 162 5.50 -9.81 -8.06
N TYR A 163 6.69 -9.33 -7.71
CA TYR A 163 7.22 -8.02 -8.10
C TYR A 163 8.25 -8.08 -9.23
N ALA A 164 8.59 -9.27 -9.74
CA ALA A 164 9.49 -9.37 -10.89
C ALA A 164 8.95 -8.59 -12.10
N GLY A 165 9.77 -7.76 -12.72
CA GLY A 165 9.38 -6.89 -13.84
C GLY A 165 8.77 -5.54 -13.43
N TRP A 166 8.83 -5.18 -12.14
CA TRP A 166 8.38 -3.88 -11.64
C TRP A 166 9.53 -2.85 -11.66
N GLU A 167 10.23 -2.72 -12.76
CA GLU A 167 11.41 -1.85 -12.85
C GLU A 167 11.07 -0.37 -12.94
N THR A 168 9.98 -0.03 -13.65
CA THR A 168 9.64 1.36 -13.93
C THR A 168 8.15 1.58 -13.86
N PHE A 169 7.73 2.40 -12.90
CA PHE A 169 6.36 2.87 -12.79
C PHE A 169 6.12 4.01 -13.79
N TYR A 170 4.92 4.02 -14.35
CA TYR A 170 4.51 5.01 -15.35
C TYR A 170 3.12 5.52 -15.03
N GLN A 171 2.93 6.85 -15.07
CA GLN A 171 1.63 7.45 -14.74
C GLN A 171 0.93 8.10 -15.92
N THR A 172 -0.39 8.02 -15.88
CA THR A 172 -1.32 8.67 -16.82
C THR A 172 -2.39 9.42 -16.03
N VAL A 173 -2.61 10.67 -16.39
CA VAL A 173 -3.66 11.51 -15.79
C VAL A 173 -4.86 11.53 -16.73
N ASP A 174 -6.03 11.15 -16.22
CA ASP A 174 -7.29 11.13 -16.93
C ASP A 174 -8.34 11.98 -16.19
N SER A 175 -9.34 12.49 -16.93
CA SER A 175 -10.50 13.17 -16.38
C SER A 175 -11.79 12.65 -17.01
N THR A 176 -12.87 12.68 -16.24
CA THR A 176 -14.20 12.31 -16.70
C THR A 176 -15.04 13.55 -17.05
N ALA A 177 -16.21 13.33 -17.66
CA ALA A 177 -17.12 14.41 -18.06
C ALA A 177 -17.72 15.22 -16.89
N ASP A 178 -17.64 14.68 -15.67
CA ASP A 178 -18.06 15.31 -14.40
C ASP A 178 -16.88 15.90 -13.60
N ASP A 179 -15.79 16.21 -14.27
CA ASP A 179 -14.55 16.80 -13.73
C ASP A 179 -13.83 15.97 -12.66
N ARG A 180 -14.16 14.70 -12.50
CA ARG A 180 -13.38 13.80 -11.64
C ARG A 180 -12.05 13.50 -12.32
N ARG A 181 -10.97 13.65 -11.57
CA ARG A 181 -9.61 13.41 -12.07
C ARG A 181 -9.06 12.12 -11.48
N PHE A 182 -8.49 11.31 -12.35
CA PHE A 182 -7.85 10.05 -12.01
C PHE A 182 -6.39 10.07 -12.39
N LEU A 183 -5.58 9.40 -11.58
CA LEU A 183 -4.19 9.13 -11.83
C LEU A 183 -3.98 7.62 -11.85
N ARG A 184 -3.69 7.07 -13.01
CA ARG A 184 -3.37 5.66 -13.17
C ARG A 184 -1.86 5.48 -13.19
N VAL A 185 -1.36 4.55 -12.38
CA VAL A 185 0.05 4.17 -12.29
C VAL A 185 0.17 2.73 -12.74
N GLU A 186 0.80 2.53 -13.89
CA GLU A 186 1.24 1.21 -14.36
C GLU A 186 2.54 0.85 -13.63
N GLN A 187 2.57 -0.31 -12.99
CA GLN A 187 3.68 -0.78 -12.15
C GLN A 187 4.44 -1.93 -12.81
N ALA A 188 3.76 -2.74 -13.60
CA ALA A 188 4.36 -3.81 -14.38
C ALA A 188 3.55 -4.05 -15.66
N GLN A 189 4.27 -4.32 -16.75
CA GLN A 189 3.67 -4.69 -18.03
C GLN A 189 4.62 -5.63 -18.78
N VAL A 190 4.62 -6.90 -18.38
CA VAL A 190 5.39 -7.99 -19.01
C VAL A 190 4.39 -9.02 -19.50
N ASP A 191 4.50 -9.42 -20.76
CA ASP A 191 3.76 -10.54 -21.35
C ASP A 191 4.67 -11.24 -22.35
N ASN A 192 5.23 -12.37 -21.91
CA ASN A 192 6.10 -13.19 -22.74
C ASN A 192 5.64 -14.66 -22.67
N VAL A 193 6.44 -15.60 -23.16
CA VAL A 193 6.03 -17.02 -23.22
C VAL A 193 5.80 -17.61 -21.85
N ILE A 194 6.65 -17.24 -20.86
CA ILE A 194 6.71 -17.89 -19.54
C ILE A 194 6.24 -17.00 -18.38
N ASP A 195 6.19 -15.67 -18.58
CA ASP A 195 5.79 -14.71 -17.54
C ASP A 195 4.75 -13.74 -18.01
N LEU A 196 3.69 -13.59 -17.23
CA LEU A 196 2.75 -12.48 -17.25
C LEU A 196 2.93 -11.66 -15.98
N ARG A 197 3.14 -10.36 -16.13
CA ARG A 197 3.16 -9.39 -15.04
C ARG A 197 2.38 -8.17 -15.48
N GLN A 198 1.21 -7.99 -14.90
CA GLN A 198 0.39 -6.80 -15.11
C GLN A 198 0.02 -6.24 -13.75
N ALA A 199 0.40 -5.01 -13.47
CA ALA A 199 0.05 -4.37 -12.21
C ALA A 199 -0.20 -2.89 -12.42
N TYR A 200 -1.27 -2.40 -11.82
CA TYR A 200 -1.58 -0.98 -11.80
C TYR A 200 -2.36 -0.57 -10.55
N GLU A 201 -2.29 0.71 -10.26
CA GLU A 201 -3.11 1.38 -9.25
C GLU A 201 -3.78 2.60 -9.85
N VAL A 202 -5.03 2.89 -9.43
CA VAL A 202 -5.78 4.07 -9.85
C VAL A 202 -6.10 4.89 -8.60
N TYR A 203 -5.79 6.16 -8.67
CA TYR A 203 -6.04 7.14 -7.61
C TYR A 203 -7.01 8.19 -8.11
N GLU A 204 -7.95 8.61 -7.27
CA GLU A 204 -8.89 9.69 -7.53
C GLU A 204 -8.58 10.89 -6.66
N THR A 205 -8.66 12.09 -7.22
CA THR A 205 -8.46 13.35 -6.50
C THR A 205 -9.41 13.47 -5.31
N GLY A 206 -8.87 13.80 -4.14
CA GLY A 206 -9.63 13.93 -2.88
C GLY A 206 -10.00 12.61 -2.22
N VAL A 207 -9.88 11.48 -2.94
CA VAL A 207 -10.24 10.15 -2.45
C VAL A 207 -9.00 9.30 -2.17
N GLY A 208 -7.99 9.31 -3.06
CA GLY A 208 -6.81 8.47 -3.02
C GLY A 208 -7.00 7.17 -3.80
N LEU A 209 -6.40 6.07 -3.35
CA LEU A 209 -6.47 4.77 -4.05
C LEU A 209 -7.91 4.28 -4.16
N VAL A 210 -8.39 4.07 -5.39
CA VAL A 210 -9.73 3.56 -5.71
C VAL A 210 -9.70 2.18 -6.35
N GLU A 211 -8.64 1.83 -7.06
CA GLU A 211 -8.47 0.51 -7.67
C GLU A 211 -7.01 0.07 -7.61
N LYS A 212 -6.79 -1.22 -7.35
CA LYS A 212 -5.50 -1.90 -7.49
C LYS A 212 -5.71 -3.22 -8.19
N PHE A 213 -4.85 -3.50 -9.16
CA PHE A 213 -4.83 -4.75 -9.89
C PHE A 213 -3.41 -5.32 -9.91
N LEU A 214 -3.30 -6.62 -9.76
CA LEU A 214 -2.07 -7.38 -9.94
C LEU A 214 -2.44 -8.71 -10.59
N ASP A 215 -1.72 -9.07 -11.65
CA ASP A 215 -1.74 -10.39 -12.28
C ASP A 215 -0.28 -10.81 -12.51
N ALA A 216 0.20 -11.71 -11.67
CA ALA A 216 1.54 -12.26 -11.72
C ALA A 216 1.45 -13.78 -11.92
N ARG A 217 1.57 -14.22 -13.15
CA ARG A 217 1.50 -15.64 -13.53
C ARG A 217 2.79 -16.10 -14.18
N HIS A 218 3.10 -17.39 -13.99
CA HIS A 218 4.29 -18.02 -14.53
C HIS A 218 3.94 -19.43 -15.03
N THR A 219 4.64 -19.85 -16.09
CA THR A 219 4.59 -21.21 -16.63
C THR A 219 5.99 -21.69 -17.02
N GLN A 220 6.23 -22.97 -16.91
CA GLN A 220 7.34 -23.67 -17.55
C GLN A 220 6.86 -24.55 -18.70
N CYS A 221 5.58 -24.36 -19.12
CA CYS A 221 4.92 -25.15 -20.15
C CYS A 221 4.87 -26.66 -19.83
N GLN A 222 5.03 -27.06 -18.57
CA GLN A 222 5.07 -28.48 -18.18
C GLN A 222 3.69 -29.10 -18.18
N VAL A 223 2.71 -28.40 -17.57
CA VAL A 223 1.34 -28.92 -17.40
C VAL A 223 0.61 -28.96 -18.74
N CYS A 224 0.65 -27.89 -19.52
CA CYS A 224 -0.05 -27.82 -20.80
C CYS A 224 0.62 -28.65 -21.91
N CYS A 225 1.95 -28.66 -21.96
CA CYS A 225 2.69 -28.95 -23.19
C CYS A 225 3.90 -29.87 -22.97
N GLY A 226 4.05 -30.49 -21.79
CA GLY A 226 5.14 -31.40 -21.46
C GLY A 226 6.53 -30.79 -21.54
N GLY A 227 6.62 -29.47 -21.34
CA GLY A 227 7.87 -28.70 -21.43
C GLY A 227 8.21 -28.17 -22.81
N ASP A 228 7.38 -28.44 -23.83
CA ASP A 228 7.57 -27.85 -25.16
C ASP A 228 6.98 -26.43 -25.19
N THR A 229 7.84 -25.46 -25.45
CA THR A 229 7.44 -24.04 -25.50
C THR A 229 6.71 -23.69 -26.79
N ALA A 230 6.92 -24.41 -27.89
CA ALA A 230 6.31 -24.07 -29.17
C ALA A 230 4.76 -24.09 -29.13
N PRO A 231 4.08 -25.16 -28.69
CA PRO A 231 2.62 -25.13 -28.53
C PRO A 231 2.16 -24.19 -27.37
N CYS A 232 3.03 -23.90 -26.40
CA CYS A 232 2.70 -23.06 -25.25
C CYS A 232 2.58 -21.56 -25.61
N ILE A 233 3.27 -21.11 -26.66
CA ILE A 233 3.30 -19.68 -27.05
C ILE A 233 1.90 -19.14 -27.30
N ASP A 234 1.08 -19.88 -28.05
CA ASP A 234 -0.23 -19.44 -28.52
C ASP A 234 -1.36 -19.72 -27.51
N LEU A 235 -1.06 -20.41 -26.39
CA LEU A 235 -2.08 -20.69 -25.38
C LEU A 235 -2.38 -19.44 -24.53
N PRO A 236 -3.66 -19.21 -24.20
CA PRO A 236 -4.04 -18.17 -23.27
C PRO A 236 -3.51 -18.47 -21.86
N TRP A 237 -3.28 -17.41 -21.07
CA TRP A 237 -2.74 -17.55 -19.72
C TRP A 237 -3.61 -18.40 -18.78
N ASP A 238 -4.91 -18.46 -18.99
CA ASP A 238 -5.82 -19.29 -18.20
C ASP A 238 -5.63 -20.80 -18.45
N GLU A 239 -4.99 -21.17 -19.57
CA GLU A 239 -4.70 -22.57 -19.93
C GLU A 239 -3.25 -22.97 -19.62
N LYS A 240 -2.30 -22.03 -19.72
CA LYS A 240 -0.87 -22.34 -19.56
C LYS A 240 -0.27 -22.01 -18.20
N ALA A 241 -0.91 -21.15 -17.41
CA ALA A 241 -0.36 -20.76 -16.12
C ALA A 241 -0.27 -21.94 -15.15
N GLU A 242 0.89 -22.11 -14.53
CA GLU A 242 1.16 -23.18 -13.57
C GLU A 242 1.17 -22.68 -12.14
N LYS A 243 1.66 -21.46 -11.92
CA LYS A 243 1.66 -20.79 -10.61
C LYS A 243 1.44 -19.30 -10.79
N GLY A 244 0.98 -18.64 -9.75
CA GLY A 244 0.82 -17.20 -9.77
C GLY A 244 -0.16 -16.68 -8.75
N PHE A 245 -0.37 -15.37 -8.82
CA PHE A 245 -1.29 -14.67 -7.95
C PHE A 245 -1.98 -13.54 -8.72
N ILE A 246 -3.30 -13.51 -8.63
CA ILE A 246 -4.14 -12.46 -9.19
C ILE A 246 -4.83 -11.76 -8.03
N LEU A 247 -4.83 -10.41 -8.03
CA LEU A 247 -5.52 -9.59 -7.03
C LEU A 247 -6.27 -8.46 -7.72
N ARG A 248 -7.51 -8.25 -7.29
CA ARG A 248 -8.31 -7.07 -7.62
C ARG A 248 -8.82 -6.45 -6.34
N GLN A 249 -8.53 -5.18 -6.15
CA GLN A 249 -9.00 -4.40 -5.01
C GLN A 249 -9.75 -3.17 -5.54
N ARG A 250 -10.94 -2.90 -5.02
CA ARG A 250 -11.77 -1.75 -5.40
C ARG A 250 -12.32 -1.07 -4.17
N LEU A 251 -12.24 0.24 -4.14
CA LEU A 251 -12.82 1.06 -3.09
C LEU A 251 -14.35 1.00 -3.18
N ILE A 252 -15.01 0.81 -2.04
CA ILE A 252 -16.46 0.82 -1.90
C ILE A 252 -16.96 1.88 -0.93
N GLU A 253 -16.06 2.36 -0.01
CA GLU A 253 -16.39 3.40 0.98
C GLU A 253 -15.13 4.12 1.45
#